data_a70ac954107fc2a9f5f29d06e8ac800e
#
_entry.id   a70ac954107fc2a9f5f29d06e8ac800e
#
_cell.length_a   1.000
_cell.length_b   1.000
_cell.length_c   1.000
_cell.angle_alpha   90.00
_cell.angle_beta   90.00
_cell.angle_gamma   90.00
#
_symmetry.space_group_name_H-M   'P 1'
#
loop_
_entity.id
_entity.type
_entity.pdbx_description
1 polymer ?
#
loop_
_entity_poly.entity_id
_entity_poly.type
_entity_poly.pdbx_seq_one_letter_code
_entity_poly.pdbx_strand_id
1 'polypeptide(L)'
;MKRSIYCSLLMSAMMSVVAAEETRQVDKHEHGVGELNIALEGNAMNLEFMIPGADIVGFEYEAKSDSDIALVNTALSKFQDFENIFTLSSSGNCNLVDAEIEINQGDEHEDEHDHEDEHDHEDEHDHDEHEEEAHNEFVAHYSFTCGNVKEIDRIDFPYFTTFPNSGELEIQFVSEVGSTSFEVEGDKPFIDLKGKI
;
A
#
# COMPACT_ATOMS: atom_id res chain seq x y z
N MET A 1 38.40 -25.72 63.89
CA MET A 1 37.37 -26.27 62.99
C MET A 1 37.01 -25.16 61.98
N LYS A 2 37.53 -25.23 60.75
CA LYS A 2 37.30 -24.27 59.66
C LYS A 2 36.29 -24.89 58.68
N ARG A 3 35.10 -24.32 58.54
CA ARG A 3 34.09 -24.71 57.52
C ARG A 3 34.23 -23.77 56.34
N SER A 4 34.68 -24.31 55.25
CA SER A 4 34.75 -23.64 53.95
C SER A 4 33.38 -23.77 53.27
N ILE A 5 32.78 -22.65 52.90
CA ILE A 5 31.52 -22.62 52.18
C ILE A 5 31.87 -22.29 50.70
N TYR A 6 31.70 -23.28 49.82
CA TYR A 6 31.77 -23.06 48.37
C TYR A 6 30.45 -22.48 47.87
N CYS A 7 30.50 -21.24 47.42
CA CYS A 7 29.41 -20.61 46.74
C CYS A 7 29.52 -20.94 45.22
N SER A 8 28.63 -21.82 44.73
CA SER A 8 28.54 -22.16 43.31
C SER A 8 27.71 -21.08 42.60
N LEU A 9 28.38 -20.31 41.75
CA LEU A 9 27.74 -19.33 40.87
C LEU A 9 27.19 -20.06 39.64
N LEU A 10 25.88 -20.25 39.58
CA LEU A 10 25.16 -20.73 38.39
C LEU A 10 24.94 -19.54 37.44
N MET A 11 25.72 -19.50 36.38
CA MET A 11 25.60 -18.53 35.29
C MET A 11 24.52 -19.03 34.31
N SER A 12 23.31 -18.45 34.44
CA SER A 12 22.18 -18.74 33.56
C SER A 12 22.38 -17.97 32.26
N ALA A 13 22.70 -18.65 31.17
CA ALA A 13 22.75 -18.07 29.83
C ALA A 13 21.34 -17.86 29.32
N MET A 14 20.88 -16.61 29.28
CA MET A 14 19.65 -16.22 28.54
C MET A 14 19.95 -16.26 27.04
N MET A 15 19.45 -17.26 26.35
CA MET A 15 19.34 -17.26 24.89
C MET A 15 18.22 -16.32 24.50
N SER A 16 18.56 -15.16 23.95
CA SER A 16 17.63 -14.29 23.26
C SER A 16 17.24 -14.96 21.94
N VAL A 17 16.00 -15.39 21.83
CA VAL A 17 15.39 -15.79 20.56
C VAL A 17 15.14 -14.49 19.80
N VAL A 18 15.96 -14.23 18.78
CA VAL A 18 15.65 -13.22 17.77
C VAL A 18 14.55 -13.84 16.91
N ALA A 19 13.33 -13.35 17.07
CA ALA A 19 12.28 -13.61 16.10
C ALA A 19 12.75 -12.97 14.78
N ALA A 20 12.98 -13.78 13.74
CA ALA A 20 13.09 -13.27 12.39
C ALA A 20 11.74 -12.64 12.06
N GLU A 21 11.71 -11.33 11.83
CA GLU A 21 10.62 -10.71 11.08
C GLU A 21 10.60 -11.40 9.73
N GLU A 22 9.54 -12.15 9.47
CA GLU A 22 9.22 -12.56 8.12
C GLU A 22 9.03 -11.26 7.33
N THR A 23 9.99 -10.94 6.45
CA THR A 23 9.77 -9.96 5.40
C THR A 23 8.55 -10.46 4.63
N ARG A 24 7.41 -9.78 4.81
CA ARG A 24 6.27 -9.95 3.92
C ARG A 24 6.81 -9.75 2.52
N GLN A 25 6.89 -10.83 1.74
CA GLN A 25 6.93 -10.68 0.30
C GLN A 25 5.65 -9.93 -0.05
N VAL A 26 5.81 -8.80 -0.72
CA VAL A 26 4.69 -8.10 -1.35
C VAL A 26 4.22 -9.05 -2.45
N ASP A 27 3.29 -9.95 -2.10
CA ASP A 27 2.69 -10.86 -3.04
C ASP A 27 1.68 -10.07 -3.88
N LYS A 28 1.78 -10.29 -5.19
CA LYS A 28 0.84 -10.05 -6.28
C LYS A 28 -0.43 -9.32 -5.85
N HIS A 29 -0.58 -8.09 -6.36
CA HIS A 29 -1.83 -7.33 -6.27
C HIS A 29 -3.02 -8.23 -6.60
N GLU A 30 -3.99 -8.31 -5.68
CA GLU A 30 -5.22 -9.02 -5.91
C GLU A 30 -6.19 -8.08 -6.64
N HIS A 31 -6.66 -8.47 -7.82
CA HIS A 31 -7.64 -7.68 -8.57
C HIS A 31 -8.90 -7.45 -7.72
N GLY A 32 -9.37 -6.21 -7.68
CA GLY A 32 -10.52 -5.82 -6.90
C GLY A 32 -10.17 -5.36 -5.48
N VAL A 33 -8.89 -5.45 -5.05
CA VAL A 33 -8.43 -5.05 -3.73
C VAL A 33 -7.40 -3.93 -3.86
N GLY A 34 -7.74 -2.75 -3.35
CA GLY A 34 -6.81 -1.64 -3.22
C GLY A 34 -6.28 -1.53 -1.81
N GLU A 35 -5.11 -0.92 -1.65
CA GLU A 35 -4.51 -0.64 -0.35
C GLU A 35 -4.57 0.86 -0.03
N LEU A 36 -4.78 1.18 1.26
CA LEU A 36 -4.73 2.54 1.78
C LEU A 36 -3.99 2.59 3.11
N ASN A 37 -2.87 3.29 3.13
CA ASN A 37 -2.14 3.60 4.34
C ASN A 37 -2.52 4.99 4.85
N ILE A 38 -2.93 5.11 6.11
CA ILE A 38 -3.25 6.38 6.75
C ILE A 38 -2.37 6.56 7.98
N ALA A 39 -1.58 7.63 8.02
CA ALA A 39 -0.77 8.01 9.16
C ALA A 39 -1.21 9.36 9.71
N LEU A 40 -1.52 9.40 11.02
CA LEU A 40 -1.83 10.63 11.75
C LEU A 40 -0.76 10.89 12.80
N GLU A 41 0.02 11.94 12.62
CA GLU A 41 1.08 12.37 13.52
C GLU A 41 0.87 13.83 13.93
N GLY A 42 0.57 14.07 15.20
CA GLY A 42 0.23 15.38 15.70
C GLY A 42 -0.99 15.96 14.99
N ASN A 43 -0.81 16.94 14.12
CA ASN A 43 -1.87 17.54 13.29
C ASN A 43 -1.70 17.25 11.79
N ALA A 44 -0.71 16.48 11.40
CA ALA A 44 -0.50 16.05 10.03
C ALA A 44 -1.19 14.70 9.79
N MET A 45 -1.94 14.60 8.70
CA MET A 45 -2.55 13.36 8.22
C MET A 45 -2.05 13.09 6.81
N ASN A 46 -1.46 11.92 6.60
CA ASN A 46 -1.00 11.46 5.30
C ASN A 46 -1.80 10.23 4.89
N LEU A 47 -2.19 10.20 3.63
CA LEU A 47 -2.91 9.07 3.01
C LEU A 47 -2.13 8.65 1.78
N GLU A 48 -1.93 7.35 1.61
CA GLU A 48 -1.29 6.72 0.47
C GLU A 48 -2.18 5.61 -0.05
N PHE A 49 -2.68 5.78 -1.26
CA PHE A 49 -3.44 4.77 -2.00
C PHE A 49 -2.52 4.05 -2.97
N MET A 50 -2.66 2.73 -3.03
CA MET A 50 -2.00 1.84 -4.00
C MET A 50 -3.10 0.96 -4.60
N ILE A 51 -3.45 1.19 -5.86
CA ILE A 51 -4.62 0.58 -6.48
C ILE A 51 -4.23 -0.06 -7.82
N PRO A 52 -4.52 -1.36 -8.03
CA PRO A 52 -4.28 -2.02 -9.31
C PRO A 52 -4.95 -1.28 -10.48
N GLY A 53 -4.25 -1.19 -11.61
CA GLY A 53 -4.77 -0.51 -12.80
C GLY A 53 -6.08 -1.11 -13.32
N ALA A 54 -6.26 -2.43 -13.20
CA ALA A 54 -7.49 -3.11 -13.57
C ALA A 54 -8.73 -2.53 -12.88
N ASP A 55 -8.61 -2.11 -11.63
CA ASP A 55 -9.72 -1.57 -10.84
C ASP A 55 -10.09 -0.15 -11.26
N ILE A 56 -9.12 0.60 -11.74
CA ILE A 56 -9.27 2.02 -12.10
C ILE A 56 -9.64 2.23 -13.57
N VAL A 57 -8.89 1.59 -14.48
CA VAL A 57 -9.01 1.77 -15.94
C VAL A 57 -9.44 0.50 -16.67
N GLY A 58 -9.48 -0.66 -15.98
CA GLY A 58 -9.90 -1.93 -16.54
C GLY A 58 -8.79 -2.74 -17.20
N PHE A 59 -7.51 -2.34 -17.05
CA PHE A 59 -6.34 -3.03 -17.56
C PHE A 59 -5.10 -2.73 -16.71
N GLU A 60 -4.07 -3.59 -16.79
CA GLU A 60 -2.80 -3.42 -16.07
C GLU A 60 -1.57 -3.27 -16.98
N TYR A 61 -1.76 -3.45 -18.29
CA TYR A 61 -0.68 -3.26 -19.25
C TYR A 61 -0.39 -1.75 -19.48
N GLU A 62 0.78 -1.45 -20.01
CA GLU A 62 1.16 -0.08 -20.39
C GLU A 62 0.19 0.52 -21.43
N ALA A 63 -0.38 1.69 -21.11
CA ALA A 63 -1.32 2.38 -22.00
C ALA A 63 -0.59 2.94 -23.24
N LYS A 64 -0.77 2.31 -24.41
CA LYS A 64 -0.12 2.70 -25.69
C LYS A 64 -1.10 3.28 -26.71
N SER A 65 -2.38 2.90 -26.67
CA SER A 65 -3.40 3.45 -27.56
C SER A 65 -3.90 4.82 -27.09
N ASP A 66 -4.34 5.68 -28.01
CA ASP A 66 -4.93 6.98 -27.66
C ASP A 66 -6.14 6.83 -26.72
N SER A 67 -6.91 5.75 -26.86
CA SER A 67 -8.04 5.45 -25.99
C SER A 67 -7.63 5.11 -24.57
N ASP A 68 -6.60 4.27 -24.40
CA ASP A 68 -6.11 3.84 -23.08
C ASP A 68 -5.44 5.02 -22.37
N ILE A 69 -4.62 5.80 -23.09
CA ILE A 69 -4.03 7.03 -22.57
C ILE A 69 -5.11 8.02 -22.09
N ALA A 70 -6.23 8.13 -22.82
CA ALA A 70 -7.35 9.00 -22.42
C ALA A 70 -8.04 8.48 -21.14
N LEU A 71 -8.18 7.15 -20.96
CA LEU A 71 -8.72 6.55 -19.74
C LEU A 71 -7.81 6.83 -18.55
N VAL A 72 -6.51 6.60 -18.70
CA VAL A 72 -5.50 6.89 -17.69
C VAL A 72 -5.53 8.36 -17.28
N ASN A 73 -5.49 9.30 -18.23
CA ASN A 73 -5.54 10.72 -17.93
C ASN A 73 -6.85 11.14 -17.23
N THR A 74 -7.97 10.50 -17.57
CA THR A 74 -9.24 10.72 -16.89
C THR A 74 -9.20 10.25 -15.45
N ALA A 75 -8.60 9.08 -15.19
CA ALA A 75 -8.41 8.53 -13.86
C ALA A 75 -7.52 9.43 -13.01
N LEU A 76 -6.35 9.84 -13.53
CA LEU A 76 -5.44 10.75 -12.85
C LEU A 76 -6.14 12.07 -12.45
N SER A 77 -6.98 12.62 -13.36
CA SER A 77 -7.74 13.83 -13.05
C SER A 77 -8.77 13.65 -11.94
N LYS A 78 -9.35 12.43 -11.80
CA LYS A 78 -10.25 12.11 -10.70
C LYS A 78 -9.51 12.02 -9.36
N PHE A 79 -8.29 11.44 -9.34
CA PHE A 79 -7.45 11.38 -8.15
C PHE A 79 -6.96 12.78 -7.73
N GLN A 80 -6.70 13.70 -8.66
CA GLN A 80 -6.30 15.07 -8.33
C GLN A 80 -7.36 15.83 -7.52
N ASP A 81 -8.62 15.50 -7.69
CA ASP A 81 -9.71 15.99 -6.84
C ASP A 81 -10.02 14.92 -5.78
N PHE A 82 -9.33 15.02 -4.64
CA PHE A 82 -9.40 14.01 -3.57
C PHE A 82 -10.84 13.78 -3.06
N GLU A 83 -11.75 14.74 -3.19
CA GLU A 83 -13.15 14.60 -2.77
C GLU A 83 -13.90 13.55 -3.59
N ASN A 84 -13.38 13.17 -4.77
CA ASN A 84 -13.88 12.03 -5.54
C ASN A 84 -13.43 10.68 -4.94
N ILE A 85 -12.42 10.67 -4.09
CA ILE A 85 -11.78 9.47 -3.55
C ILE A 85 -12.18 9.26 -2.10
N PHE A 86 -12.02 10.30 -1.27
CA PHE A 86 -12.38 10.26 0.13
C PHE A 86 -12.83 11.62 0.64
N THR A 87 -13.56 11.63 1.76
CA THR A 87 -13.90 12.86 2.47
C THR A 87 -13.66 12.69 3.96
N LEU A 88 -13.09 13.72 4.57
CA LEU A 88 -12.83 13.77 6.02
C LEU A 88 -13.97 14.48 6.73
N SER A 89 -14.26 14.07 7.99
CA SER A 89 -15.21 14.82 8.83
C SER A 89 -14.85 16.30 8.88
N SER A 90 -15.78 17.17 8.53
CA SER A 90 -15.56 18.64 8.50
C SER A 90 -15.14 19.22 9.85
N SER A 91 -15.49 18.55 10.95
CA SER A 91 -15.09 18.91 12.33
C SER A 91 -13.58 18.86 12.54
N GLY A 92 -12.84 18.06 11.77
CA GLY A 92 -11.39 17.98 11.80
C GLY A 92 -10.69 19.25 11.32
N ASN A 93 -11.40 20.09 10.53
CA ASN A 93 -10.85 21.30 9.90
C ASN A 93 -9.51 21.03 9.21
N CYS A 94 -9.50 20.03 8.32
CA CYS A 94 -8.35 19.59 7.56
C CYS A 94 -8.21 20.41 6.27
N ASN A 95 -6.99 20.81 5.95
CA ASN A 95 -6.66 21.51 4.71
C ASN A 95 -5.63 20.68 3.97
N LEU A 96 -5.85 20.44 2.67
CA LEU A 96 -4.90 19.78 1.79
C LEU A 96 -3.64 20.67 1.69
N VAL A 97 -2.49 20.05 1.89
CA VAL A 97 -1.16 20.69 1.77
C VAL A 97 -0.51 20.29 0.47
N ASP A 98 -0.61 18.99 0.12
CA ASP A 98 0.01 18.42 -1.07
C ASP A 98 -0.78 17.23 -1.58
N ALA A 99 -0.73 17.00 -2.91
CA ALA A 99 -1.28 15.83 -3.59
C ALA A 99 -0.37 15.42 -4.75
N GLU A 100 0.18 14.21 -4.69
CA GLU A 100 1.01 13.61 -5.73
C GLU A 100 0.34 12.34 -6.22
N ILE A 101 0.12 12.24 -7.53
CA ILE A 101 -0.53 11.10 -8.15
C ILE A 101 0.36 10.59 -9.29
N GLU A 102 0.70 9.32 -9.25
CA GLU A 102 1.56 8.68 -10.24
C GLU A 102 1.04 7.28 -10.61
N ILE A 103 1.61 6.72 -11.66
CA ILE A 103 1.40 5.34 -12.08
C ILE A 103 2.74 4.64 -12.00
N ASN A 104 2.83 3.65 -11.13
CA ASN A 104 3.95 2.72 -11.12
C ASN A 104 3.71 1.71 -12.24
N GLN A 105 4.63 1.69 -13.19
CA GLN A 105 4.72 0.61 -14.18
C GLN A 105 5.81 -0.31 -13.65
N GLY A 106 5.49 -1.59 -13.47
CA GLY A 106 6.47 -2.56 -12.99
C GLY A 106 7.76 -2.43 -13.80
N ASP A 107 8.90 -2.31 -13.12
CA ASP A 107 10.20 -2.22 -13.77
C ASP A 107 10.42 -3.49 -14.61
N GLU A 108 10.41 -3.34 -15.93
CA GLU A 108 11.04 -4.33 -16.80
C GLU A 108 12.53 -4.33 -16.43
N HIS A 109 12.96 -5.27 -15.59
CA HIS A 109 14.37 -5.53 -15.38
C HIS A 109 14.93 -6.05 -16.72
N GLU A 110 15.41 -5.13 -17.55
CA GLU A 110 16.34 -5.47 -18.62
C GLU A 110 17.63 -5.99 -17.95
N ASP A 111 17.64 -7.27 -17.59
CA ASP A 111 18.86 -7.99 -17.28
C ASP A 111 19.65 -8.14 -18.58
N GLU A 112 20.46 -7.13 -18.91
CA GLU A 112 21.53 -7.26 -19.90
C GLU A 112 22.55 -8.29 -19.37
N HIS A 113 22.25 -9.57 -19.53
CA HIS A 113 23.22 -10.64 -19.38
C HIS A 113 24.03 -10.77 -20.67
N ASP A 114 25.12 -9.98 -20.78
CA ASP A 114 26.25 -10.26 -21.67
C ASP A 114 26.90 -11.58 -21.21
N HIS A 115 26.47 -12.71 -21.73
CA HIS A 115 27.20 -13.97 -21.67
C HIS A 115 27.70 -14.35 -23.06
N GLU A 116 28.94 -13.89 -23.36
CA GLU A 116 29.79 -14.54 -24.34
C GLU A 116 30.36 -15.82 -23.70
N ASP A 117 29.71 -16.96 -23.88
CA ASP A 117 30.36 -18.26 -23.74
C ASP A 117 29.71 -19.26 -24.73
N GLU A 118 30.53 -19.64 -25.72
CA GLU A 118 30.24 -20.71 -26.67
C GLU A 118 30.23 -22.06 -25.98
N HIS A 119 29.05 -22.67 -25.78
CA HIS A 119 28.92 -24.11 -25.57
C HIS A 119 27.72 -24.67 -26.33
N ASP A 120 28.06 -25.49 -27.38
CA ASP A 120 27.19 -26.44 -28.05
C ASP A 120 26.64 -27.47 -27.04
N HIS A 121 25.38 -27.38 -26.69
CA HIS A 121 24.58 -28.48 -26.16
C HIS A 121 23.16 -28.37 -26.70
N GLU A 122 22.80 -29.33 -27.57
CA GLU A 122 21.44 -29.62 -28.00
C GLU A 122 20.71 -30.27 -26.82
N ASP A 123 20.00 -29.49 -26.03
CA ASP A 123 18.95 -29.93 -25.11
C ASP A 123 17.73 -29.04 -25.32
N GLU A 124 16.65 -29.66 -25.83
CA GLU A 124 15.35 -29.02 -25.98
C GLU A 124 14.79 -28.72 -24.58
N HIS A 125 15.06 -27.52 -24.08
CA HIS A 125 14.34 -26.98 -22.94
C HIS A 125 13.17 -26.16 -23.45
N ASP A 126 11.96 -26.68 -23.26
CA ASP A 126 10.73 -25.90 -23.27
C ASP A 126 10.89 -24.81 -22.19
N HIS A 127 11.30 -23.63 -22.62
CA HIS A 127 11.17 -22.43 -21.80
C HIS A 127 9.69 -22.04 -21.85
N ASP A 128 8.96 -22.39 -20.80
CA ASP A 128 7.73 -21.67 -20.45
C ASP A 128 8.17 -20.20 -20.28
N GLU A 129 7.91 -19.39 -21.32
CA GLU A 129 8.02 -17.94 -21.25
C GLU A 129 7.03 -17.48 -20.21
N HIS A 130 7.47 -17.34 -18.95
CA HIS A 130 6.78 -16.53 -17.99
C HIS A 130 6.94 -15.08 -18.46
N GLU A 131 6.02 -14.63 -19.32
CA GLU A 131 5.80 -13.22 -19.52
C GLU A 131 5.44 -12.66 -18.13
N GLU A 132 6.39 -12.02 -17.47
CA GLU A 132 6.10 -11.18 -16.32
C GLU A 132 5.27 -10.01 -16.87
N GLU A 133 3.94 -10.14 -16.75
CA GLU A 133 3.03 -9.08 -17.16
C GLU A 133 3.34 -7.86 -16.30
N ALA A 134 3.81 -6.79 -16.93
CA ALA A 134 4.01 -5.51 -16.27
C ALA A 134 2.67 -5.04 -15.73
N HIS A 135 2.53 -5.05 -14.40
CA HIS A 135 1.32 -4.60 -13.72
C HIS A 135 1.44 -3.12 -13.43
N ASN A 136 0.53 -2.31 -13.95
CA ASN A 136 0.46 -0.91 -13.57
C ASN A 136 -0.39 -0.72 -12.31
N GLU A 137 0.05 0.19 -11.47
CA GLU A 137 -0.58 0.55 -10.21
C GLU A 137 -0.74 2.07 -10.12
N PHE A 138 -1.91 2.53 -9.71
CA PHE A 138 -2.15 3.93 -9.40
C PHE A 138 -1.74 4.20 -7.95
N VAL A 139 -0.78 5.10 -7.77
CA VAL A 139 -0.34 5.54 -6.45
C VAL A 139 -0.74 7.00 -6.25
N ALA A 140 -1.41 7.28 -5.13
CA ALA A 140 -1.85 8.63 -4.82
C ALA A 140 -1.53 8.98 -3.37
N HIS A 141 -0.71 10.01 -3.18
CA HIS A 141 -0.33 10.56 -1.89
C HIS A 141 -1.07 11.84 -1.62
N TYR A 142 -1.65 11.97 -0.43
CA TYR A 142 -2.29 13.21 0.03
C TYR A 142 -1.78 13.57 1.42
N SER A 143 -1.38 14.82 1.58
CA SER A 143 -0.94 15.36 2.87
C SER A 143 -1.87 16.47 3.34
N PHE A 144 -2.37 16.36 4.57
CA PHE A 144 -3.26 17.34 5.19
C PHE A 144 -2.68 17.88 6.48
N THR A 145 -3.04 19.14 6.78
CA THR A 145 -2.91 19.71 8.12
C THR A 145 -4.30 19.92 8.69
N CYS A 146 -4.57 19.34 9.86
CA CYS A 146 -5.88 19.37 10.51
C CYS A 146 -5.82 20.23 11.78
N GLY A 147 -6.81 21.12 11.95
CA GLY A 147 -6.90 21.99 13.13
C GLY A 147 -7.41 21.28 14.37
N ASN A 148 -8.27 20.25 14.20
CA ASN A 148 -8.92 19.53 15.28
C ASN A 148 -8.91 18.02 15.01
N VAL A 149 -7.73 17.38 15.02
CA VAL A 149 -7.58 15.96 14.67
C VAL A 149 -8.48 15.04 15.49
N LYS A 150 -8.70 15.34 16.79
CA LYS A 150 -9.54 14.55 17.70
C LYS A 150 -11.02 14.58 17.36
N GLU A 151 -11.43 15.49 16.51
CA GLU A 151 -12.81 15.62 16.02
C GLU A 151 -13.02 14.90 14.67
N ILE A 152 -11.98 14.25 14.14
CA ILE A 152 -12.08 13.41 12.95
C ILE A 152 -12.63 12.06 13.40
N ASP A 153 -13.93 11.87 13.25
CA ASP A 153 -14.58 10.64 13.69
C ASP A 153 -14.90 9.66 12.55
N ARG A 154 -14.75 10.11 11.28
CA ARG A 154 -15.12 9.33 10.11
C ARG A 154 -14.36 9.76 8.86
N ILE A 155 -14.06 8.78 8.01
CA ILE A 155 -13.65 8.98 6.62
C ILE A 155 -14.65 8.21 5.75
N ASP A 156 -15.23 8.90 4.76
CA ASP A 156 -16.10 8.30 3.74
C ASP A 156 -15.32 8.13 2.44
N PHE A 157 -15.65 7.10 1.64
CA PHE A 157 -14.98 6.75 0.40
C PHE A 157 -15.90 6.82 -0.81
N PRO A 158 -16.13 8.01 -1.42
CA PRO A 158 -16.75 8.15 -2.75
C PRO A 158 -16.02 7.33 -3.83
N TYR A 159 -14.80 6.89 -3.55
CA TYR A 159 -13.95 6.02 -4.35
C TYR A 159 -14.72 4.91 -5.07
N PHE A 160 -15.53 4.14 -4.36
CA PHE A 160 -16.31 3.03 -4.95
C PHE A 160 -17.38 3.49 -5.95
N THR A 161 -17.86 4.74 -5.86
CA THR A 161 -18.76 5.32 -6.86
C THR A 161 -17.97 5.85 -8.04
N THR A 162 -16.78 6.38 -7.79
CA THR A 162 -15.88 6.95 -8.80
C THR A 162 -15.23 5.87 -9.66
N PHE A 163 -14.89 4.73 -9.04
CA PHE A 163 -14.26 3.55 -9.65
C PHE A 163 -15.06 2.28 -9.34
N PRO A 164 -16.12 2.01 -10.09
CA PRO A 164 -17.07 0.93 -9.78
C PRO A 164 -16.53 -0.48 -10.00
N ASN A 165 -15.32 -0.64 -10.58
CA ASN A 165 -14.66 -1.94 -10.70
C ASN A 165 -13.92 -2.35 -9.43
N SER A 166 -13.65 -1.41 -8.52
CA SER A 166 -12.99 -1.67 -7.23
C SER A 166 -13.95 -2.42 -6.30
N GLY A 167 -13.49 -3.53 -5.74
CA GLY A 167 -14.28 -4.38 -4.82
C GLY A 167 -14.08 -3.99 -3.37
N GLU A 168 -12.84 -3.86 -2.95
CA GLU A 168 -12.44 -3.67 -1.56
C GLU A 168 -11.29 -2.67 -1.42
N LEU A 169 -11.20 -2.07 -0.24
CA LEU A 169 -10.07 -1.23 0.16
C LEU A 169 -9.58 -1.72 1.52
N GLU A 170 -8.38 -2.32 1.54
CA GLU A 170 -7.67 -2.68 2.76
C GLU A 170 -6.97 -1.46 3.35
N ILE A 171 -7.32 -1.08 4.57
CA ILE A 171 -6.85 0.16 5.19
C ILE A 171 -5.99 -0.15 6.41
N GLN A 172 -4.78 0.40 6.43
CA GLN A 172 -3.93 0.47 7.61
C GLN A 172 -3.96 1.89 8.17
N PHE A 173 -4.48 2.04 9.39
CA PHE A 173 -4.54 3.33 10.08
C PHE A 173 -3.58 3.34 11.27
N VAL A 174 -2.70 4.33 11.32
CA VAL A 174 -1.71 4.52 12.40
C VAL A 174 -1.89 5.91 13.01
N SER A 175 -1.95 5.98 14.34
CA SER A 175 -2.01 7.21 15.11
C SER A 175 -1.18 7.11 16.39
N GLU A 176 -1.15 8.15 17.22
CA GLU A 176 -0.52 8.13 18.55
C GLU A 176 -1.18 7.10 19.51
N VAL A 177 -2.42 6.70 19.25
CA VAL A 177 -3.15 5.71 20.05
C VAL A 177 -2.73 4.28 19.69
N GLY A 178 -2.29 4.05 18.45
CA GLY A 178 -1.84 2.75 17.95
C GLY A 178 -2.21 2.53 16.49
N SER A 179 -2.18 1.27 16.06
CA SER A 179 -2.54 0.87 14.70
C SER A 179 -3.86 0.08 14.67
N THR A 180 -4.61 0.25 13.60
CA THR A 180 -5.87 -0.46 13.35
C THR A 180 -6.00 -0.73 11.85
N SER A 181 -6.50 -1.91 11.49
CA SER A 181 -6.83 -2.26 10.10
C SER A 181 -8.34 -2.22 9.90
N PHE A 182 -8.77 -1.89 8.68
CA PHE A 182 -10.16 -1.94 8.24
C PHE A 182 -10.20 -2.57 6.85
N GLU A 183 -11.31 -3.23 6.56
CA GLU A 183 -11.72 -3.69 5.24
C GLU A 183 -12.98 -2.92 4.87
N VAL A 184 -12.97 -2.24 3.73
CA VAL A 184 -14.07 -1.37 3.29
C VAL A 184 -14.54 -1.78 1.91
N GLU A 185 -15.83 -1.99 1.78
CA GLU A 185 -16.50 -2.33 0.53
C GLU A 185 -17.52 -1.25 0.14
N GLY A 186 -17.97 -1.29 -1.12
CA GLY A 186 -18.88 -0.29 -1.67
C GLY A 186 -20.27 -0.23 -1.02
N ASP A 187 -20.71 -1.25 -0.31
CA ASP A 187 -21.99 -1.28 0.43
C ASP A 187 -21.91 -0.52 1.77
N LYS A 188 -20.69 -0.38 2.34
CA LYS A 188 -20.42 0.38 3.56
C LYS A 188 -19.13 1.21 3.39
N PRO A 189 -19.13 2.22 2.50
CA PRO A 189 -17.92 2.90 2.05
C PRO A 189 -17.41 3.95 3.07
N PHE A 190 -17.10 3.52 4.30
CA PHE A 190 -16.54 4.41 5.33
C PHE A 190 -15.86 3.65 6.46
N ILE A 191 -14.98 4.35 7.18
CA ILE A 191 -14.42 3.91 8.46
C ILE A 191 -14.85 4.83 9.61
N ASP A 192 -15.07 4.25 10.81
CA ASP A 192 -15.32 4.96 12.07
C ASP A 192 -14.00 5.04 12.86
N LEU A 193 -13.53 6.27 13.11
CA LEU A 193 -12.28 6.57 13.80
C LEU A 193 -12.47 6.94 15.29
N LYS A 194 -13.69 6.84 15.83
CA LYS A 194 -13.97 7.14 17.24
C LYS A 194 -13.11 6.30 18.16
N GLY A 195 -12.32 6.98 19.01
CA GLY A 195 -11.43 6.33 19.96
C GLY A 195 -10.16 5.72 19.35
N LYS A 196 -9.84 6.07 18.11
CA LYS A 196 -8.62 5.63 17.40
C LYS A 196 -7.63 6.77 17.16
N ILE A 197 -8.03 8.00 17.51
CA ILE A 197 -7.24 9.23 17.44
C ILE A 197 -7.07 9.83 18.83
#